data_c9f4ea6c92031099308979d1fcd6c9d9
#
_entry.id   c9f4ea6c92031099308979d1fcd6c9d9
#
_cell.length_a   1.000
_cell.length_b   1.000
_cell.length_c   1.000
_cell.angle_alpha   90.00
_cell.angle_beta   90.00
_cell.angle_gamma   90.00
#
_symmetry.space_group_name_H-M   'P 1'
#
loop_
_entity.id
_entity.type
_entity.pdbx_description
1 polymer ?
#
loop_
_entity_poly.entity_id
_entity_poly.type
_entity_poly.pdbx_seq_one_letter_code
_entity_poly.pdbx_strand_id
1 'polypeptide(L)'
;MSERRAARAAVAHAQHAAAGSRRRRRPFLVALIATLGSLVGVALVVAVVASAFVGGLARSFDAGRETISNPFPSGTRPTPTAGENVLLIGSDSRAQGNPDGGPAAAGGRSDTLMLAHVPADRQHVYLMSIMRDSWVEVPGHGRAKMNAAYAWGGVPLTVQTVEHLLDVRVDHVAEIDFTGFEDMTDALGGVTVTSPQAFSTTHHDFVAGTNRLDGAEALAFVRERHAFADADHTRVRNQQAFMRGVVDGLLSRGTVTNPGRIQDFVAATSAHLSVDAGFTFTRMAELGWSLRTVRADDLVTFTVPTAGSGTSPDGQSVVTLNELAVGSLSQALRSDDVAGWLADDPQ
;
A
#
# COMPACT_ATOMS: atom_id res chain seq x y z
N MET A 1 43.98 -68.80 -48.57
CA MET A 1 43.50 -68.97 -47.10
C MET A 1 43.67 -67.69 -46.25
N SER A 2 44.36 -66.66 -46.68
CA SER A 2 44.69 -65.46 -45.87
C SER A 2 43.54 -64.44 -45.80
N GLU A 3 42.76 -64.22 -46.89
CA GLU A 3 41.73 -63.19 -46.92
C GLU A 3 40.50 -63.45 -46.02
N ARG A 4 40.14 -64.71 -45.80
CA ARG A 4 39.00 -65.05 -44.91
C ARG A 4 39.32 -64.86 -43.44
N ARG A 5 40.62 -64.84 -43.04
CA ARG A 5 41.03 -64.55 -41.67
C ARG A 5 41.00 -63.04 -41.41
N ALA A 6 41.37 -62.21 -42.35
CA ALA A 6 41.37 -60.77 -42.23
C ALA A 6 39.92 -60.22 -42.09
N ALA A 7 38.99 -60.75 -42.90
CA ALA A 7 37.58 -60.36 -42.82
C ALA A 7 36.90 -60.72 -41.50
N ARG A 8 37.24 -61.85 -40.88
CA ARG A 8 36.73 -62.22 -39.55
C ARG A 8 37.29 -61.37 -38.41
N ALA A 9 38.56 -60.92 -38.51
CA ALA A 9 39.19 -60.02 -37.55
C ALA A 9 38.55 -58.61 -37.58
N ALA A 10 38.25 -58.09 -38.79
CA ALA A 10 37.62 -56.80 -38.96
C ALA A 10 36.17 -56.75 -38.43
N VAL A 11 35.41 -57.83 -38.60
CA VAL A 11 34.03 -57.91 -38.06
C VAL A 11 34.05 -58.03 -36.53
N ALA A 12 35.01 -58.75 -35.94
CA ALA A 12 35.14 -58.84 -34.50
C ALA A 12 35.55 -57.49 -33.84
N HIS A 13 36.43 -56.71 -34.49
CA HIS A 13 36.80 -55.34 -34.01
C HIS A 13 35.64 -54.34 -34.12
N ALA A 14 34.81 -54.43 -35.17
CA ALA A 14 33.66 -53.58 -35.34
C ALA A 14 32.55 -53.86 -34.32
N GLN A 15 32.39 -55.14 -33.92
CA GLN A 15 31.42 -55.54 -32.89
C GLN A 15 31.82 -55.13 -31.47
N HIS A 16 33.12 -55.03 -31.15
CA HIS A 16 33.65 -54.57 -29.89
C HIS A 16 33.57 -53.04 -29.75
N ALA A 17 33.75 -52.30 -30.83
CA ALA A 17 33.65 -50.83 -30.82
C ALA A 17 32.21 -50.36 -30.60
N ALA A 18 31.20 -51.10 -31.15
CA ALA A 18 29.80 -50.75 -31.00
C ALA A 18 29.21 -51.04 -29.60
N ALA A 19 29.81 -51.96 -28.86
CA ALA A 19 29.34 -52.33 -27.51
C ALA A 19 29.83 -51.36 -26.39
N GLY A 20 30.95 -50.64 -26.65
CA GLY A 20 31.54 -49.73 -25.65
C GLY A 20 30.81 -48.38 -25.47
N SER A 21 30.07 -47.87 -26.46
CA SER A 21 29.46 -46.55 -26.44
C SER A 21 28.10 -46.47 -25.72
N ARG A 22 27.38 -47.60 -25.65
CA ARG A 22 26.06 -47.67 -24.98
C ARG A 22 26.14 -47.76 -23.47
N ARG A 23 27.25 -48.24 -22.86
CA ARG A 23 27.39 -48.45 -21.42
C ARG A 23 27.77 -47.16 -20.64
N ARG A 24 28.37 -46.16 -21.28
CA ARG A 24 28.79 -44.91 -20.63
C ARG A 24 27.68 -43.87 -20.50
N ARG A 25 26.61 -43.94 -21.31
CA ARG A 25 25.48 -42.95 -21.26
C ARG A 25 24.49 -43.23 -20.14
N ARG A 26 24.35 -44.45 -19.64
CA ARG A 26 23.41 -44.80 -18.58
C ARG A 26 23.72 -44.16 -17.23
N PRO A 27 24.95 -44.09 -16.71
CA PRO A 27 25.23 -43.43 -15.43
C PRO A 27 25.05 -41.92 -15.51
N PHE A 28 25.31 -41.30 -16.66
CA PHE A 28 25.07 -39.86 -16.86
C PHE A 28 23.58 -39.51 -16.90
N LEU A 29 22.78 -40.35 -17.54
CA LEU A 29 21.31 -40.20 -17.60
C LEU A 29 20.67 -40.43 -16.21
N VAL A 30 21.16 -41.38 -15.46
CA VAL A 30 20.72 -41.63 -14.07
C VAL A 30 21.12 -40.50 -13.16
N ALA A 31 22.33 -39.96 -13.28
CA ALA A 31 22.78 -38.78 -12.52
C ALA A 31 21.96 -37.55 -12.88
N LEU A 32 21.66 -37.32 -14.16
CA LEU A 32 20.83 -36.20 -14.60
C LEU A 32 19.39 -36.30 -14.06
N ILE A 33 18.80 -37.48 -14.09
CA ILE A 33 17.44 -37.70 -13.54
C ILE A 33 17.44 -37.54 -12.03
N ALA A 34 18.48 -38.01 -11.33
CA ALA A 34 18.61 -37.86 -9.89
C ALA A 34 18.78 -36.38 -9.47
N THR A 35 19.60 -35.62 -10.22
CA THR A 35 19.76 -34.16 -9.98
C THR A 35 18.50 -33.40 -10.29
N LEU A 36 17.81 -33.71 -11.39
CA LEU A 36 16.53 -33.08 -11.74
C LEU A 36 15.45 -33.41 -10.69
N GLY A 37 15.36 -34.67 -10.27
CA GLY A 37 14.46 -35.10 -9.20
C GLY A 37 14.74 -34.41 -7.86
N SER A 38 16.02 -34.22 -7.51
CA SER A 38 16.45 -33.47 -6.33
C SER A 38 16.05 -31.99 -6.41
N LEU A 39 16.26 -31.35 -7.56
CA LEU A 39 15.85 -29.95 -7.79
C LEU A 39 14.35 -29.76 -7.70
N VAL A 40 13.58 -30.69 -8.28
CA VAL A 40 12.10 -30.68 -8.16
C VAL A 40 11.68 -30.90 -6.72
N GLY A 41 12.32 -31.83 -5.99
CA GLY A 41 12.06 -32.05 -4.57
C GLY A 41 12.33 -30.80 -3.71
N VAL A 42 13.48 -30.14 -3.93
CA VAL A 42 13.81 -28.88 -3.24
C VAL A 42 12.79 -27.79 -3.60
N ALA A 43 12.43 -27.64 -4.87
CA ALA A 43 11.44 -26.66 -5.31
C ALA A 43 10.07 -26.90 -4.66
N LEU A 44 9.63 -28.16 -4.53
CA LEU A 44 8.40 -28.51 -3.84
C LEU A 44 8.46 -28.18 -2.34
N VAL A 45 9.56 -28.48 -1.66
CA VAL A 45 9.76 -28.12 -0.25
C VAL A 45 9.71 -26.62 -0.07
N VAL A 46 10.41 -25.87 -0.91
CA VAL A 46 10.38 -24.39 -0.88
C VAL A 46 8.95 -23.87 -1.12
N ALA A 47 8.23 -24.41 -2.09
CA ALA A 47 6.84 -24.03 -2.35
C ALA A 47 5.91 -24.31 -1.17
N VAL A 48 6.06 -25.45 -0.51
CA VAL A 48 5.27 -25.82 0.69
C VAL A 48 5.59 -24.87 1.85
N VAL A 49 6.88 -24.60 2.11
CA VAL A 49 7.30 -23.68 3.18
C VAL A 49 6.80 -22.26 2.89
N ALA A 50 6.95 -21.79 1.66
CA ALA A 50 6.43 -20.46 1.25
C ALA A 50 4.91 -20.37 1.41
N SER A 51 4.17 -21.40 0.97
CA SER A 51 2.71 -21.45 1.11
C SER A 51 2.27 -21.50 2.58
N ALA A 52 2.97 -22.25 3.43
CA ALA A 52 2.71 -22.30 4.87
C ALA A 52 2.98 -20.95 5.54
N PHE A 53 4.05 -20.25 5.13
CA PHE A 53 4.39 -18.91 5.61
C PHE A 53 3.32 -17.89 5.22
N VAL A 54 2.96 -17.80 3.93
CA VAL A 54 1.91 -16.91 3.44
C VAL A 54 0.56 -17.21 4.10
N GLY A 55 0.21 -18.49 4.25
CA GLY A 55 -0.99 -18.91 4.99
C GLY A 55 -0.94 -18.57 6.49
N GLY A 56 0.24 -18.51 7.08
CA GLY A 56 0.46 -18.01 8.44
C GLY A 56 0.18 -16.52 8.55
N LEU A 57 0.75 -15.72 7.63
CA LEU A 57 0.51 -14.28 7.55
C LEU A 57 -0.98 -13.96 7.35
N ALA A 58 -1.65 -14.67 6.43
CA ALA A 58 -3.08 -14.49 6.18
C ALA A 58 -3.91 -14.73 7.45
N ARG A 59 -3.62 -15.81 8.18
CA ARG A 59 -4.32 -16.12 9.45
C ARG A 59 -4.03 -15.08 10.53
N SER A 60 -2.80 -14.61 10.65
CA SER A 60 -2.42 -13.55 11.59
C SER A 60 -3.14 -12.25 11.27
N PHE A 61 -3.17 -11.85 10.01
CA PHE A 61 -3.87 -10.66 9.54
C PHE A 61 -5.38 -10.76 9.77
N ASP A 62 -6.02 -11.86 9.35
CA ASP A 62 -7.47 -12.03 9.49
C ASP A 62 -7.93 -12.18 10.95
N ALA A 63 -7.05 -12.64 11.84
CA ALA A 63 -7.34 -12.71 13.27
C ALA A 63 -7.17 -11.36 14.00
N GLY A 64 -6.30 -10.47 13.48
CA GLY A 64 -6.00 -9.18 14.09
C GLY A 64 -6.89 -8.04 13.58
N ARG A 65 -7.22 -8.04 12.29
CA ARG A 65 -7.93 -6.92 11.65
C ARG A 65 -9.37 -6.79 12.10
N GLU A 66 -9.84 -5.56 12.17
CA GLU A 66 -11.26 -5.26 12.29
C GLU A 66 -11.89 -5.11 10.89
N THR A 67 -13.14 -5.54 10.74
CA THR A 67 -13.87 -5.38 9.48
C THR A 67 -14.86 -4.22 9.60
N ILE A 68 -14.70 -3.20 8.77
CA ILE A 68 -15.64 -2.09 8.69
C ILE A 68 -16.94 -2.59 8.09
N SER A 69 -18.01 -2.52 8.90
CA SER A 69 -19.35 -2.90 8.45
C SER A 69 -19.93 -1.84 7.53
N ASN A 70 -20.35 -2.23 6.32
CA ASN A 70 -20.97 -1.33 5.34
C ASN A 70 -20.17 -0.04 5.06
N PRO A 71 -18.87 -0.13 4.68
CA PRO A 71 -18.02 1.05 4.49
C PRO A 71 -18.46 1.89 3.28
N PHE A 72 -19.22 1.31 2.37
CA PHE A 72 -19.64 1.96 1.14
C PHE A 72 -21.09 2.47 1.22
N PRO A 73 -21.37 3.65 0.61
CA PRO A 73 -22.72 4.21 0.63
C PRO A 73 -23.73 3.30 -0.10
N SER A 74 -24.96 3.27 0.43
CA SER A 74 -26.08 2.61 -0.23
C SER A 74 -26.64 3.54 -1.30
N GLY A 75 -26.53 3.22 -2.55
CA GLY A 75 -27.05 4.05 -3.65
C GLY A 75 -26.17 3.98 -4.88
N THR A 76 -26.43 4.91 -5.81
CA THR A 76 -25.61 4.99 -7.04
C THR A 76 -24.23 5.53 -6.68
N ARG A 77 -23.21 4.78 -7.03
CA ARG A 77 -21.80 5.13 -6.89
C ARG A 77 -21.19 5.35 -8.28
N PRO A 78 -20.08 6.09 -8.39
CA PRO A 78 -19.34 6.18 -9.64
C PRO A 78 -19.04 4.81 -10.25
N THR A 79 -18.96 4.74 -11.57
CA THR A 79 -18.59 3.50 -12.27
C THR A 79 -17.15 3.10 -11.93
N PRO A 80 -16.84 1.79 -11.79
CA PRO A 80 -15.46 1.35 -11.64
C PRO A 80 -14.58 1.86 -12.77
N THR A 81 -13.36 2.27 -12.43
CA THR A 81 -12.31 2.67 -13.38
C THR A 81 -11.40 1.48 -13.70
N ALA A 82 -10.49 1.65 -14.66
CA ALA A 82 -9.48 0.62 -14.96
C ALA A 82 -8.44 0.50 -13.83
N GLY A 83 -8.12 1.63 -13.19
CA GLY A 83 -7.29 1.68 -11.97
C GLY A 83 -8.07 1.30 -10.72
N GLU A 84 -7.37 1.12 -9.62
CA GLU A 84 -7.92 0.74 -8.32
C GLU A 84 -7.70 1.86 -7.30
N ASN A 85 -8.74 2.23 -6.57
CA ASN A 85 -8.74 3.33 -5.62
C ASN A 85 -8.90 2.82 -4.19
N VAL A 86 -7.90 3.05 -3.34
CA VAL A 86 -7.91 2.69 -1.92
C VAL A 86 -7.95 3.96 -1.08
N LEU A 87 -9.00 4.12 -0.28
CA LEU A 87 -9.10 5.24 0.66
C LEU A 87 -8.40 4.90 1.97
N LEU A 88 -7.39 5.69 2.32
CA LEU A 88 -6.63 5.57 3.56
C LEU A 88 -7.10 6.63 4.55
N ILE A 89 -7.50 6.19 5.75
CA ILE A 89 -8.02 7.04 6.82
C ILE A 89 -7.13 6.88 8.05
N GLY A 90 -6.58 7.98 8.55
CA GLY A 90 -5.95 8.04 9.87
C GLY A 90 -6.90 8.69 10.86
N SER A 91 -7.32 7.96 11.89
CA SER A 91 -8.27 8.46 12.88
C SER A 91 -7.68 8.52 14.29
N ASP A 92 -8.23 9.42 15.11
CA ASP A 92 -7.94 9.51 16.55
C ASP A 92 -8.93 8.66 17.38
N SER A 93 -9.92 8.06 16.74
CA SER A 93 -10.83 7.15 17.38
C SER A 93 -10.12 5.85 17.70
N ARG A 94 -9.95 5.56 18.99
CA ARG A 94 -9.78 4.17 19.38
C ARG A 94 -11.04 3.45 18.88
N ALA A 95 -10.87 2.41 18.08
CA ALA A 95 -11.94 1.49 17.75
C ALA A 95 -12.44 0.84 19.04
N GLN A 96 -13.19 1.61 19.84
CA GLN A 96 -14.05 1.03 20.85
C GLN A 96 -15.22 0.51 20.05
N GLY A 97 -15.15 -0.77 19.71
CA GLY A 97 -16.27 -1.48 19.17
C GLY A 97 -17.49 -1.07 19.96
N ASN A 98 -18.43 -0.41 19.31
CA ASN A 98 -19.74 -0.21 19.90
C ASN A 98 -20.43 -1.59 19.93
N PRO A 99 -20.55 -2.27 21.09
CA PRO A 99 -21.14 -3.61 21.18
C PRO A 99 -22.58 -3.66 20.63
N ASP A 100 -23.21 -2.51 20.47
CA ASP A 100 -24.63 -2.37 20.06
C ASP A 100 -24.85 -2.06 18.58
N GLY A 101 -23.78 -2.08 17.73
CA GLY A 101 -23.92 -1.91 16.28
C GLY A 101 -24.44 -0.55 15.81
N GLY A 102 -24.37 0.47 16.67
CA GLY A 102 -24.69 1.86 16.32
C GLY A 102 -23.56 2.49 15.48
N PRO A 103 -23.84 3.64 14.81
CA PRO A 103 -22.80 4.39 14.13
C PRO A 103 -21.67 4.72 15.12
N ALA A 104 -20.41 4.68 14.63
CA ALA A 104 -19.23 5.00 15.41
C ALA A 104 -19.50 6.25 16.26
N ALA A 105 -19.18 6.16 17.55
CA ALA A 105 -19.56 7.18 18.53
C ALA A 105 -19.25 8.57 17.98
N ALA A 106 -20.25 9.44 17.95
CA ALA A 106 -20.13 10.83 17.52
C ALA A 106 -18.97 11.49 18.28
N GLY A 107 -17.85 11.81 17.57
CA GLY A 107 -16.70 12.49 18.15
C GLY A 107 -15.33 12.09 17.61
N GLY A 108 -15.16 10.98 16.92
CA GLY A 108 -13.89 10.63 16.25
C GLY A 108 -13.56 11.63 15.14
N ARG A 109 -12.28 11.97 14.97
CA ARG A 109 -11.81 12.85 13.90
C ARG A 109 -10.88 12.08 12.99
N SER A 110 -11.10 12.21 11.70
CA SER A 110 -10.10 11.82 10.72
C SER A 110 -9.14 13.01 10.55
N ASP A 111 -7.89 12.81 10.96
CA ASP A 111 -6.84 13.81 10.81
C ASP A 111 -6.06 13.66 9.51
N THR A 112 -6.09 12.46 8.92
CA THR A 112 -5.43 12.13 7.65
C THR A 112 -6.42 11.44 6.73
N LEU A 113 -6.52 11.93 5.51
CA LEU A 113 -7.35 11.34 4.46
C LEU A 113 -6.54 11.35 3.15
N MET A 114 -6.29 10.17 2.61
CA MET A 114 -5.55 9.99 1.37
C MET A 114 -6.26 9.01 0.46
N LEU A 115 -6.27 9.30 -0.85
CA LEU A 115 -6.69 8.34 -1.86
C LEU A 115 -5.46 7.82 -2.59
N ALA A 116 -5.21 6.53 -2.49
CA ALA A 116 -4.21 5.84 -3.27
C ALA A 116 -4.86 5.33 -4.55
N HIS A 117 -4.42 5.86 -5.69
CA HIS A 117 -4.81 5.40 -7.02
C HIS A 117 -3.69 4.54 -7.61
N VAL A 118 -4.02 3.31 -7.96
CA VAL A 118 -3.11 2.36 -8.59
C VAL A 118 -3.59 2.14 -10.03
N PRO A 119 -2.92 2.72 -11.04
CA PRO A 119 -3.29 2.56 -12.43
C PRO A 119 -3.32 1.10 -12.89
N ALA A 120 -4.06 0.83 -13.96
CA ALA A 120 -4.16 -0.51 -14.55
C ALA A 120 -2.81 -1.06 -15.04
N ASP A 121 -1.90 -0.18 -15.45
CA ASP A 121 -0.55 -0.54 -15.90
C ASP A 121 0.39 -0.97 -14.76
N ARG A 122 0.04 -0.65 -13.49
CA ARG A 122 0.81 -1.01 -12.28
C ARG A 122 2.26 -0.46 -12.28
N GLN A 123 2.51 0.66 -12.96
CA GLN A 123 3.84 1.29 -13.05
C GLN A 123 4.07 2.30 -11.91
N HIS A 124 3.01 2.93 -11.43
CA HIS A 124 3.05 3.97 -10.39
C HIS A 124 1.99 3.73 -9.31
N VAL A 125 2.15 4.41 -8.20
CA VAL A 125 1.10 4.62 -7.20
C VAL A 125 0.96 6.11 -6.97
N TYR A 126 -0.23 6.65 -7.17
CA TYR A 126 -0.53 8.06 -6.93
C TYR A 126 -1.23 8.20 -5.57
N LEU A 127 -0.57 8.85 -4.62
CA LEU A 127 -1.11 9.07 -3.28
C LEU A 127 -1.55 10.53 -3.14
N MET A 128 -2.85 10.75 -3.20
CA MET A 128 -3.48 12.06 -3.14
C MET A 128 -3.94 12.37 -1.73
N SER A 129 -3.40 13.41 -1.11
CA SER A 129 -3.85 13.90 0.18
C SER A 129 -5.07 14.80 0.02
N ILE A 130 -6.13 14.56 0.78
CA ILE A 130 -7.30 15.43 0.88
C ILE A 130 -7.21 16.16 2.21
N MET A 131 -7.08 17.47 2.18
CA MET A 131 -6.93 18.25 3.41
C MET A 131 -8.22 18.18 4.24
N ARG A 132 -8.08 17.89 5.54
CA ARG A 132 -9.23 17.69 6.43
C ARG A 132 -10.15 18.92 6.53
N ASP A 133 -9.60 20.12 6.34
CA ASP A 133 -10.31 21.39 6.38
C ASP A 133 -10.78 21.86 5.00
N SER A 134 -10.68 21.01 3.94
CA SER A 134 -11.22 21.28 2.61
C SER A 134 -12.73 21.50 2.68
N TRP A 135 -13.19 22.62 2.08
CA TRP A 135 -14.60 23.01 2.05
C TRP A 135 -15.31 22.32 0.90
N VAL A 136 -16.04 21.26 1.18
CA VAL A 136 -16.64 20.34 0.20
C VAL A 136 -18.14 20.19 0.42
N GLU A 137 -18.85 19.70 -0.59
CA GLU A 137 -20.23 19.25 -0.44
C GLU A 137 -20.23 17.87 0.25
N VAL A 138 -20.85 17.79 1.44
CA VAL A 138 -21.07 16.55 2.17
C VAL A 138 -22.49 16.06 1.89
N PRO A 139 -22.68 14.95 1.17
CA PRO A 139 -24.00 14.50 0.74
C PRO A 139 -25.01 14.41 1.89
N GLY A 140 -26.16 15.06 1.72
CA GLY A 140 -27.22 15.13 2.74
C GLY A 140 -27.00 16.15 3.86
N HIS A 141 -25.85 16.84 3.91
CA HIS A 141 -25.50 17.80 4.96
C HIS A 141 -25.11 19.19 4.44
N GLY A 142 -24.98 19.35 3.10
CA GLY A 142 -24.51 20.58 2.50
C GLY A 142 -22.99 20.79 2.61
N ARG A 143 -22.52 22.02 2.37
CA ARG A 143 -21.07 22.30 2.38
C ARG A 143 -20.51 22.36 3.79
N ALA A 144 -19.43 21.62 4.02
CA ALA A 144 -18.72 21.54 5.30
C ALA A 144 -17.23 21.20 5.08
N LYS A 145 -16.47 21.18 6.18
CA LYS A 145 -15.10 20.64 6.14
C LYS A 145 -15.13 19.14 5.87
N MET A 146 -14.17 18.63 5.11
CA MET A 146 -14.04 17.21 4.78
C MET A 146 -14.09 16.30 6.04
N ASN A 147 -13.43 16.70 7.14
CA ASN A 147 -13.43 15.92 8.37
C ASN A 147 -14.79 15.84 9.07
N ALA A 148 -15.72 16.72 8.73
CA ALA A 148 -17.10 16.66 9.25
C ALA A 148 -17.86 15.43 8.72
N ALA A 149 -17.53 14.98 7.50
CA ALA A 149 -18.13 13.76 6.95
C ALA A 149 -17.86 12.55 7.84
N TYR A 150 -16.61 12.42 8.31
CA TYR A 150 -16.25 11.34 9.24
C TYR A 150 -16.98 11.50 10.60
N ALA A 151 -17.00 12.70 11.16
CA ALA A 151 -17.66 12.96 12.44
C ALA A 151 -19.17 12.73 12.41
N TRP A 152 -19.84 12.95 11.27
CA TRP A 152 -21.30 12.84 11.15
C TRP A 152 -21.79 11.46 10.71
N GLY A 153 -21.03 10.78 9.84
CA GLY A 153 -21.47 9.51 9.25
C GLY A 153 -20.37 8.45 9.13
N GLY A 154 -19.22 8.66 9.79
CA GLY A 154 -18.11 7.72 9.80
C GLY A 154 -17.55 7.44 8.40
N VAL A 155 -17.02 6.23 8.24
CA VAL A 155 -16.42 5.79 6.97
C VAL A 155 -17.41 5.87 5.80
N PRO A 156 -18.67 5.44 5.89
CA PRO A 156 -19.57 5.47 4.74
C PRO A 156 -19.83 6.86 4.17
N LEU A 157 -20.02 7.87 5.02
CA LEU A 157 -20.25 9.25 4.57
C LEU A 157 -18.94 9.88 4.06
N THR A 158 -17.79 9.51 4.64
CA THR A 158 -16.47 9.93 4.15
C THR A 158 -16.22 9.39 2.75
N VAL A 159 -16.46 8.09 2.51
CA VAL A 159 -16.37 7.48 1.18
C VAL A 159 -17.30 8.20 0.19
N GLN A 160 -18.57 8.40 0.57
CA GLN A 160 -19.53 9.09 -0.28
C GLN A 160 -19.07 10.52 -0.63
N THR A 161 -18.49 11.24 0.34
CA THR A 161 -17.99 12.59 0.12
C THR A 161 -16.78 12.61 -0.80
N VAL A 162 -15.84 11.65 -0.65
CA VAL A 162 -14.68 11.51 -1.54
C VAL A 162 -15.10 11.14 -2.96
N GLU A 163 -16.04 10.19 -3.10
CA GLU A 163 -16.59 9.79 -4.39
C GLU A 163 -17.32 10.95 -5.09
N HIS A 164 -18.05 11.77 -4.30
CA HIS A 164 -18.71 12.95 -4.83
C HIS A 164 -17.70 14.03 -5.27
N LEU A 165 -16.63 14.23 -4.47
CA LEU A 165 -15.59 15.24 -4.75
C LEU A 165 -14.78 14.91 -6.02
N LEU A 166 -14.37 13.65 -6.16
CA LEU A 166 -13.44 13.23 -7.21
C LEU A 166 -14.12 12.51 -8.38
N ASP A 167 -15.43 12.24 -8.28
CA ASP A 167 -16.22 11.49 -9.26
C ASP A 167 -15.55 10.18 -9.69
N VAL A 168 -14.94 9.47 -8.71
CA VAL A 168 -14.33 8.15 -8.90
C VAL A 168 -14.79 7.21 -7.80
N ARG A 169 -14.88 5.92 -8.14
CA ARG A 169 -15.25 4.88 -7.19
C ARG A 169 -14.09 4.60 -6.24
N VAL A 170 -14.36 4.51 -4.95
CA VAL A 170 -13.47 3.95 -3.93
C VAL A 170 -13.68 2.44 -3.89
N ASP A 171 -12.67 1.66 -4.21
CA ASP A 171 -12.77 0.20 -4.29
C ASP A 171 -12.53 -0.46 -2.93
N HIS A 172 -11.58 0.09 -2.16
CA HIS A 172 -11.23 -0.38 -0.84
C HIS A 172 -11.06 0.77 0.16
N VAL A 173 -11.24 0.45 1.43
CA VAL A 173 -11.00 1.38 2.55
C VAL A 173 -10.10 0.71 3.57
N ALA A 174 -9.10 1.45 4.04
CA ALA A 174 -8.24 1.07 5.16
C ALA A 174 -8.17 2.22 6.16
N GLU A 175 -8.47 1.94 7.41
CA GLU A 175 -8.39 2.89 8.52
C GLU A 175 -7.41 2.37 9.55
N ILE A 176 -6.52 3.24 10.03
CA ILE A 176 -5.56 2.95 11.08
C ILE A 176 -5.67 3.97 12.22
N ASP A 177 -5.63 3.52 13.46
CA ASP A 177 -5.56 4.40 14.62
C ASP A 177 -4.13 4.83 14.96
N PHE A 178 -3.96 5.75 15.90
CA PHE A 178 -2.64 6.26 16.27
C PHE A 178 -1.73 5.20 16.91
N THR A 179 -2.29 4.27 17.68
CA THR A 179 -1.51 3.18 18.27
C THR A 179 -0.97 2.27 17.20
N GLY A 180 -1.81 1.88 16.22
CA GLY A 180 -1.39 1.07 15.09
C GLY A 180 -0.37 1.77 14.19
N PHE A 181 -0.47 3.09 14.06
CA PHE A 181 0.52 3.87 13.34
C PHE A 181 1.90 3.79 14.04
N GLU A 182 1.96 3.93 15.37
CA GLU A 182 3.19 3.79 16.16
C GLU A 182 3.74 2.37 16.07
N ASP A 183 2.93 1.36 16.35
CA ASP A 183 3.31 -0.05 16.34
C ASP A 183 3.79 -0.52 14.94
N MET A 184 3.14 -0.07 13.87
CA MET A 184 3.54 -0.33 12.49
C MET A 184 4.94 0.26 12.20
N THR A 185 5.18 1.48 12.67
CA THR A 185 6.47 2.17 12.48
C THR A 185 7.59 1.43 13.21
N ASP A 186 7.35 1.02 14.45
CA ASP A 186 8.32 0.29 15.28
C ASP A 186 8.60 -1.11 14.74
N ALA A 187 7.58 -1.80 14.21
CA ALA A 187 7.75 -3.11 13.57
C ALA A 187 8.64 -3.06 12.31
N LEU A 188 8.65 -1.93 11.60
CA LEU A 188 9.62 -1.67 10.52
C LEU A 188 11.04 -1.39 11.04
N GLY A 189 11.18 -1.20 12.35
CA GLY A 189 12.42 -0.76 13.00
C GLY A 189 12.67 0.73 12.83
N GLY A 190 11.62 1.53 12.68
CA GLY A 190 11.61 2.96 12.43
C GLY A 190 11.59 3.32 10.95
N VAL A 191 11.07 4.50 10.65
CA VAL A 191 10.90 5.04 9.29
C VAL A 191 11.86 6.21 9.08
N THR A 192 12.49 6.27 7.90
CA THR A 192 13.36 7.38 7.51
C THR A 192 12.57 8.38 6.69
N VAL A 193 12.57 9.65 7.12
CA VAL A 193 11.90 10.75 6.43
C VAL A 193 12.87 11.87 6.13
N THR A 194 12.56 12.69 5.12
CA THR A 194 13.30 13.94 4.84
C THR A 194 12.40 15.12 5.21
N SER A 195 12.84 15.93 6.18
CA SER A 195 12.19 17.19 6.53
C SER A 195 12.82 18.36 5.78
N PRO A 196 12.05 19.25 5.15
CA PRO A 196 12.61 20.41 4.46
C PRO A 196 13.22 21.46 5.42
N GLN A 197 12.82 21.44 6.68
CA GLN A 197 13.29 22.38 7.71
C GLN A 197 13.32 21.72 9.09
N ALA A 198 14.16 22.27 9.99
CA ALA A 198 14.17 21.86 11.37
C ALA A 198 12.95 22.43 12.11
N PHE A 199 12.40 21.64 13.04
CA PHE A 199 11.32 22.07 13.92
C PHE A 199 11.29 21.25 15.20
N SER A 200 10.61 21.76 16.23
CA SER A 200 10.43 21.06 17.50
C SER A 200 8.95 20.93 17.84
N THR A 201 8.62 19.83 18.44
CA THR A 201 7.34 19.62 19.11
C THR A 201 7.52 19.70 20.64
N THR A 202 6.51 19.42 21.42
CA THR A 202 6.62 19.42 22.89
C THR A 202 7.66 18.42 23.42
N HIS A 203 7.90 17.33 22.68
CA HIS A 203 8.70 16.20 23.18
C HIS A 203 9.82 15.77 22.22
N HIS A 204 9.84 16.21 20.98
CA HIS A 204 10.77 15.75 19.95
C HIS A 204 11.31 16.93 19.13
N ASP A 205 12.59 16.82 18.74
CA ASP A 205 13.29 17.76 17.87
C ASP A 205 13.60 17.08 16.53
N PHE A 206 13.28 17.75 15.42
CA PHE A 206 13.50 17.26 14.08
C PHE A 206 14.47 18.17 13.33
N VAL A 207 15.44 17.57 12.64
CA VAL A 207 16.44 18.32 11.88
C VAL A 207 15.97 18.54 10.43
N ALA A 208 16.47 19.60 9.80
CA ALA A 208 16.36 19.72 8.35
C ALA A 208 17.16 18.60 7.67
N GLY A 209 16.58 17.92 6.69
CA GLY A 209 17.16 16.76 6.05
C GLY A 209 16.64 15.44 6.63
N THR A 210 17.50 14.44 6.70
CA THR A 210 17.11 13.06 7.05
C THR A 210 16.91 12.90 8.56
N ASN A 211 15.73 12.38 8.93
CA ASN A 211 15.39 11.96 10.29
C ASN A 211 15.02 10.46 10.25
N ARG A 212 15.46 9.67 11.22
CA ARG A 212 15.00 8.33 11.45
C ARG A 212 14.08 8.36 12.66
N LEU A 213 12.84 7.98 12.46
CA LEU A 213 11.76 8.14 13.43
C LEU A 213 11.31 6.78 13.96
N ASP A 214 11.19 6.63 15.26
CA ASP A 214 10.39 5.58 15.88
C ASP A 214 8.88 5.91 15.80
N GLY A 215 8.02 5.05 16.38
CA GLY A 215 6.57 5.24 16.30
C GLY A 215 6.09 6.56 16.89
N ALA A 216 6.56 6.91 18.09
CA ALA A 216 6.16 8.13 18.79
C ALA A 216 6.68 9.39 18.09
N GLU A 217 7.94 9.37 17.66
CA GLU A 217 8.54 10.44 16.87
C GLU A 217 7.81 10.63 15.53
N ALA A 218 7.47 9.53 14.84
CA ALA A 218 6.73 9.56 13.59
C ALA A 218 5.32 10.16 13.77
N LEU A 219 4.61 9.76 14.82
CA LEU A 219 3.29 10.32 15.12
C LEU A 219 3.37 11.82 15.43
N ALA A 220 4.37 12.27 16.22
CA ALA A 220 4.62 13.68 16.45
C ALA A 220 4.94 14.43 15.16
N PHE A 221 5.79 13.85 14.29
CA PHE A 221 6.19 14.43 13.01
C PHE A 221 5.01 14.66 12.04
N VAL A 222 4.12 13.67 11.88
CA VAL A 222 2.98 13.76 10.94
C VAL A 222 1.81 14.58 11.47
N ARG A 223 1.77 14.88 12.78
CA ARG A 223 0.70 15.67 13.41
C ARG A 223 1.06 17.13 13.60
N GLU A 224 2.36 17.49 13.57
CA GLU A 224 2.81 18.84 13.84
C GLU A 224 2.28 19.83 12.78
N ARG A 225 1.75 20.93 13.27
CA ARG A 225 1.23 22.04 12.45
C ARG A 225 1.55 23.43 13.01
N HIS A 226 1.77 23.54 14.33
CA HIS A 226 1.95 24.83 15.00
C HIS A 226 3.34 25.40 14.80
N ALA A 227 4.32 24.56 14.51
CA ALA A 227 5.69 24.98 14.20
C ALA A 227 5.83 25.65 12.82
N PHE A 228 4.77 25.69 12.00
CA PHE A 228 4.84 26.12 10.62
C PHE A 228 3.87 27.27 10.31
N ALA A 229 4.30 28.21 9.48
CA ALA A 229 3.48 29.34 9.06
C ALA A 229 2.30 28.90 8.17
N ASP A 230 2.50 27.85 7.35
CA ASP A 230 1.51 27.27 6.43
C ASP A 230 0.81 26.02 7.04
N ALA A 231 0.97 25.81 8.34
CA ALA A 231 0.33 24.84 9.23
C ALA A 231 -0.07 23.50 8.55
N ASP A 232 -1.25 23.46 7.92
CA ASP A 232 -1.83 22.24 7.35
C ASP A 232 -1.12 21.75 6.09
N HIS A 233 -0.56 22.64 5.27
CA HIS A 233 0.19 22.24 4.07
C HIS A 233 1.49 21.52 4.44
N THR A 234 2.23 22.02 5.44
CA THR A 234 3.45 21.34 5.90
C THR A 234 3.09 20.02 6.59
N ARG A 235 2.00 19.97 7.36
CA ARG A 235 1.53 18.68 7.93
C ARG A 235 1.27 17.64 6.82
N VAL A 236 0.60 18.01 5.74
CA VAL A 236 0.34 17.10 4.62
C VAL A 236 1.64 16.66 3.95
N ARG A 237 2.62 17.56 3.75
CA ARG A 237 3.95 17.19 3.24
C ARG A 237 4.68 16.21 4.16
N ASN A 238 4.59 16.41 5.47
CA ASN A 238 5.17 15.48 6.45
C ASN A 238 4.52 14.09 6.39
N GLN A 239 3.19 14.03 6.24
CA GLN A 239 2.46 12.78 6.04
C GLN A 239 2.87 12.07 4.75
N GLN A 240 3.04 12.80 3.66
CA GLN A 240 3.52 12.27 2.38
C GLN A 240 4.97 11.76 2.47
N ALA A 241 5.85 12.52 3.16
CA ALA A 241 7.23 12.09 3.40
C ALA A 241 7.29 10.81 4.24
N PHE A 242 6.43 10.71 5.25
CA PHE A 242 6.30 9.49 6.07
C PHE A 242 5.83 8.31 5.22
N MET A 243 4.80 8.46 4.40
CA MET A 243 4.30 7.37 3.53
C MET A 243 5.37 6.87 2.56
N ARG A 244 6.17 7.77 1.98
CA ARG A 244 7.34 7.37 1.18
C ARG A 244 8.33 6.55 2.01
N GLY A 245 8.65 7.00 3.22
CA GLY A 245 9.55 6.29 4.12
C GLY A 245 9.05 4.91 4.54
N VAL A 246 7.73 4.74 4.72
CA VAL A 246 7.10 3.43 4.98
C VAL A 246 7.28 2.51 3.78
N VAL A 247 7.02 2.99 2.56
CA VAL A 247 7.21 2.19 1.33
C VAL A 247 8.68 1.81 1.16
N ASP A 248 9.62 2.74 1.37
CA ASP A 248 11.06 2.46 1.36
C ASP A 248 11.46 1.40 2.39
N GLY A 249 10.94 1.51 3.61
CA GLY A 249 11.17 0.56 4.69
C GLY A 249 10.65 -0.85 4.36
N LEU A 250 9.45 -0.94 3.80
CA LEU A 250 8.83 -2.19 3.36
C LEU A 250 9.59 -2.85 2.22
N LEU A 251 10.02 -2.06 1.22
CA LEU A 251 10.76 -2.55 0.05
C LEU A 251 12.24 -2.75 0.34
N SER A 252 12.73 -2.35 1.51
CA SER A 252 14.14 -2.52 1.89
C SER A 252 14.56 -3.99 1.91
N ARG A 253 15.80 -4.27 1.54
CA ARG A 253 16.37 -5.63 1.64
C ARG A 253 16.29 -6.17 3.06
N GLY A 254 16.43 -5.30 4.08
CA GLY A 254 16.34 -5.68 5.48
C GLY A 254 14.96 -6.20 5.90
N THR A 255 13.89 -5.80 5.21
CA THR A 255 12.52 -6.27 5.44
C THR A 255 12.19 -7.47 4.54
N VAL A 256 12.33 -7.33 3.21
CA VAL A 256 11.90 -8.38 2.26
C VAL A 256 12.68 -9.70 2.38
N THR A 257 13.91 -9.67 2.89
CA THR A 257 14.71 -10.90 3.14
C THR A 257 14.56 -11.45 4.56
N ASN A 258 13.78 -10.80 5.42
CA ASN A 258 13.58 -11.21 6.81
C ASN A 258 12.11 -11.59 7.07
N PRO A 259 11.75 -12.89 7.01
CA PRO A 259 10.38 -13.35 7.26
C PRO A 259 9.82 -12.93 8.63
N GLY A 260 10.68 -12.85 9.66
CA GLY A 260 10.28 -12.41 11.00
C GLY A 260 9.78 -10.97 10.98
N ARG A 261 10.51 -10.04 10.36
CA ARG A 261 10.09 -8.64 10.23
C ARG A 261 8.78 -8.48 9.48
N ILE A 262 8.57 -9.25 8.41
CA ILE A 262 7.30 -9.25 7.69
C ILE A 262 6.17 -9.71 8.60
N GLN A 263 6.40 -10.77 9.38
CA GLN A 263 5.41 -11.29 10.32
C GLN A 263 5.09 -10.27 11.42
N ASP A 264 6.11 -9.65 12.03
CA ASP A 264 5.96 -8.65 13.08
C ASP A 264 5.19 -7.42 12.54
N PHE A 265 5.54 -6.96 11.33
CA PHE A 265 4.83 -5.86 10.66
C PHE A 265 3.35 -6.20 10.42
N VAL A 266 3.06 -7.38 9.86
CA VAL A 266 1.68 -7.81 9.60
C VAL A 266 0.90 -7.93 10.92
N ALA A 267 1.49 -8.49 11.96
CA ALA A 267 0.84 -8.65 13.26
C ALA A 267 0.57 -7.29 13.92
N ALA A 268 1.56 -6.40 13.99
CA ALA A 268 1.44 -5.07 14.57
C ALA A 268 0.39 -4.23 13.81
N THR A 269 0.47 -4.22 12.48
CA THR A 269 -0.47 -3.43 11.66
C THR A 269 -1.89 -3.96 11.76
N SER A 270 -2.09 -5.29 11.66
CA SER A 270 -3.43 -5.87 11.63
C SER A 270 -4.22 -5.68 12.92
N ALA A 271 -3.55 -5.59 14.07
CA ALA A 271 -4.21 -5.38 15.37
C ALA A 271 -4.94 -4.03 15.48
N HIS A 272 -4.58 -3.07 14.63
CA HIS A 272 -5.09 -1.69 14.66
C HIS A 272 -5.61 -1.22 13.30
N LEU A 273 -5.76 -2.16 12.36
CA LEU A 273 -6.21 -1.90 11.00
C LEU A 273 -7.66 -2.33 10.85
N SER A 274 -8.51 -1.40 10.48
CA SER A 274 -9.89 -1.66 10.07
C SER A 274 -9.99 -1.54 8.56
N VAL A 275 -10.55 -2.56 7.89
CA VAL A 275 -10.67 -2.59 6.42
C VAL A 275 -12.06 -3.04 5.98
N ASP A 276 -12.43 -2.73 4.75
CA ASP A 276 -13.65 -3.32 4.17
C ASP A 276 -13.54 -4.85 4.04
N ALA A 277 -14.69 -5.53 3.96
CA ALA A 277 -14.73 -7.00 3.90
C ALA A 277 -14.02 -7.58 2.66
N GLY A 278 -13.94 -6.82 1.57
CA GLY A 278 -13.28 -7.22 0.31
C GLY A 278 -11.75 -7.06 0.36
N PHE A 279 -11.23 -6.21 1.23
CA PHE A 279 -9.80 -5.93 1.34
C PHE A 279 -9.12 -6.94 2.26
N THR A 280 -9.17 -8.21 1.86
CA THR A 280 -8.57 -9.34 2.57
C THR A 280 -7.04 -9.35 2.43
N PHE A 281 -6.36 -10.13 3.29
CA PHE A 281 -4.91 -10.36 3.11
C PHE A 281 -4.55 -10.83 1.71
N THR A 282 -5.33 -11.75 1.16
CA THR A 282 -5.12 -12.24 -0.22
C THR A 282 -5.20 -11.12 -1.24
N ARG A 283 -6.22 -10.25 -1.12
CA ARG A 283 -6.37 -9.10 -2.03
C ARG A 283 -5.21 -8.10 -1.91
N MET A 284 -4.78 -7.79 -0.68
CA MET A 284 -3.60 -6.94 -0.45
C MET A 284 -2.32 -7.57 -1.01
N ALA A 285 -2.14 -8.88 -0.84
CA ALA A 285 -1.00 -9.60 -1.37
C ALA A 285 -1.00 -9.63 -2.91
N GLU A 286 -2.16 -9.80 -3.55
CA GLU A 286 -2.31 -9.71 -5.00
C GLU A 286 -1.96 -8.32 -5.52
N LEU A 287 -2.47 -7.27 -4.86
CA LEU A 287 -2.14 -5.89 -5.18
C LEU A 287 -0.65 -5.63 -5.02
N GLY A 288 -0.06 -6.01 -3.88
CA GLY A 288 1.37 -5.89 -3.64
C GLY A 288 2.21 -6.67 -4.66
N TRP A 289 1.78 -7.87 -5.05
CA TRP A 289 2.46 -8.64 -6.10
C TRP A 289 2.37 -7.97 -7.46
N SER A 290 1.23 -7.36 -7.79
CA SER A 290 1.07 -6.60 -9.03
C SER A 290 2.02 -5.39 -9.10
N LEU A 291 2.35 -4.80 -7.94
CA LEU A 291 3.25 -3.67 -7.77
C LEU A 291 4.72 -4.05 -7.50
N ARG A 292 5.11 -5.33 -7.68
CA ARG A 292 6.48 -5.82 -7.36
C ARG A 292 7.62 -5.13 -8.12
N THR A 293 7.32 -4.45 -9.21
CA THR A 293 8.29 -3.67 -10.00
C THR A 293 8.33 -2.19 -9.61
N VAL A 294 7.34 -1.72 -8.87
CA VAL A 294 7.23 -0.35 -8.37
C VAL A 294 8.28 -0.13 -7.28
N ARG A 295 8.95 1.02 -7.33
CA ARG A 295 9.94 1.47 -6.35
C ARG A 295 9.39 2.66 -5.58
N ALA A 296 10.09 3.10 -4.55
CA ALA A 296 9.67 4.27 -3.80
C ALA A 296 9.61 5.57 -4.64
N ASP A 297 10.47 5.68 -5.67
CA ASP A 297 10.43 6.81 -6.61
C ASP A 297 9.20 6.80 -7.52
N ASP A 298 8.55 5.64 -7.69
CA ASP A 298 7.31 5.49 -8.46
C ASP A 298 6.05 5.79 -7.60
N LEU A 299 6.23 6.05 -6.29
CA LEU A 299 5.20 6.57 -5.41
C LEU A 299 5.15 8.10 -5.56
N VAL A 300 4.21 8.57 -6.36
CA VAL A 300 3.98 9.99 -6.58
C VAL A 300 2.97 10.51 -5.56
N THR A 301 3.37 11.48 -4.74
CA THR A 301 2.49 12.05 -3.72
C THR A 301 2.18 13.50 -4.04
N PHE A 302 0.91 13.89 -3.96
CA PHE A 302 0.46 15.26 -4.13
C PHE A 302 -0.81 15.54 -3.31
N THR A 303 -1.23 16.80 -3.29
CA THR A 303 -2.45 17.22 -2.59
C THR A 303 -3.54 17.51 -3.62
N VAL A 304 -4.79 17.15 -3.32
CA VAL A 304 -5.94 17.56 -4.14
C VAL A 304 -5.91 19.09 -4.30
N PRO A 305 -6.01 19.62 -5.53
CA PRO A 305 -5.75 21.02 -5.82
C PRO A 305 -6.56 22.00 -4.97
N THR A 306 -5.87 22.94 -4.33
CA THR A 306 -6.46 23.97 -3.48
C THR A 306 -6.35 25.35 -4.12
N ALA A 307 -7.27 26.24 -3.79
CA ALA A 307 -7.23 27.66 -4.17
C ALA A 307 -6.77 28.56 -3.02
N GLY A 308 -6.39 27.96 -1.87
CA GLY A 308 -5.90 28.66 -0.69
C GLY A 308 -6.84 28.59 0.51
N SER A 309 -6.58 29.42 1.51
CA SER A 309 -7.40 29.50 2.73
C SER A 309 -8.59 30.44 2.54
N GLY A 310 -9.71 30.11 3.18
CA GLY A 310 -10.93 30.89 3.16
C GLY A 310 -11.62 30.91 4.51
N THR A 311 -12.77 31.57 4.57
CA THR A 311 -13.65 31.57 5.74
C THR A 311 -15.03 31.10 5.30
N SER A 312 -15.56 30.09 5.99
CA SER A 312 -16.92 29.59 5.75
C SER A 312 -17.99 30.59 6.19
N PRO A 313 -19.26 30.46 5.74
CA PRO A 313 -20.34 31.35 6.15
C PRO A 313 -20.56 31.43 7.66
N ASP A 314 -20.22 30.38 8.40
CA ASP A 314 -20.30 30.30 9.87
C ASP A 314 -19.00 30.75 10.57
N GLY A 315 -18.02 31.34 9.84
CA GLY A 315 -16.82 31.96 10.40
C GLY A 315 -15.64 31.01 10.66
N GLN A 316 -15.70 29.77 10.20
CA GLN A 316 -14.59 28.82 10.35
C GLN A 316 -13.50 29.05 9.29
N SER A 317 -12.22 28.88 9.67
CA SER A 317 -11.13 28.79 8.69
C SER A 317 -11.24 27.49 7.91
N VAL A 318 -11.21 27.58 6.59
CA VAL A 318 -11.36 26.46 5.65
C VAL A 318 -10.28 26.51 4.57
N VAL A 319 -10.06 25.38 3.91
CA VAL A 319 -9.28 25.31 2.68
C VAL A 319 -10.25 25.29 1.49
N THR A 320 -10.13 26.24 0.61
CA THR A 320 -10.92 26.27 -0.63
C THR A 320 -10.24 25.42 -1.70
N LEU A 321 -11.03 24.68 -2.46
CA LEU A 321 -10.52 23.85 -3.55
C LEU A 321 -10.48 24.65 -4.86
N ASN A 322 -9.52 24.33 -5.71
CA ASN A 322 -9.51 24.78 -7.10
C ASN A 322 -10.43 23.86 -7.91
N GLU A 323 -11.70 24.25 -8.05
CA GLU A 323 -12.75 23.41 -8.64
C GLU A 323 -12.42 23.00 -10.09
N LEU A 324 -11.75 23.86 -10.87
CA LEU A 324 -11.35 23.52 -12.24
C LEU A 324 -10.25 22.45 -12.26
N ALA A 325 -9.23 22.60 -11.42
CA ALA A 325 -8.15 21.62 -11.32
C ALA A 325 -8.64 20.30 -10.67
N VAL A 326 -9.57 20.34 -9.71
CA VAL A 326 -10.22 19.14 -9.18
C VAL A 326 -11.02 18.42 -10.27
N GLY A 327 -11.75 19.17 -11.11
CA GLY A 327 -12.50 18.59 -12.24
C GLY A 327 -11.58 17.92 -13.27
N SER A 328 -10.43 18.51 -13.59
CA SER A 328 -9.44 17.89 -14.49
C SER A 328 -8.76 16.67 -13.85
N LEU A 329 -8.46 16.71 -12.54
CA LEU A 329 -7.97 15.54 -11.79
C LEU A 329 -9.00 14.41 -11.80
N SER A 330 -10.29 14.71 -11.57
CA SER A 330 -11.37 13.72 -11.64
C SER A 330 -11.44 13.06 -13.01
N GLN A 331 -11.27 13.81 -14.08
CA GLN A 331 -11.22 13.26 -15.43
C GLN A 331 -10.01 12.35 -15.62
N ALA A 332 -8.82 12.76 -15.16
CA ALA A 332 -7.59 11.98 -15.24
C ALA A 332 -7.72 10.64 -14.48
N LEU A 333 -8.31 10.67 -13.29
CA LEU A 333 -8.59 9.46 -12.50
C LEU A 333 -9.55 8.51 -13.22
N ARG A 334 -10.62 9.03 -13.84
CA ARG A 334 -11.58 8.22 -14.61
C ARG A 334 -10.98 7.62 -15.87
N SER A 335 -10.09 8.37 -16.54
CA SER A 335 -9.39 7.89 -17.74
C SER A 335 -8.13 7.08 -17.44
N ASP A 336 -7.77 6.93 -16.16
CA ASP A 336 -6.55 6.25 -15.69
C ASP A 336 -5.26 6.91 -16.24
N ASP A 337 -5.27 8.25 -16.39
CA ASP A 337 -4.16 9.08 -16.93
C ASP A 337 -3.74 10.21 -15.98
N VAL A 338 -3.46 9.83 -14.73
CA VAL A 338 -2.93 10.79 -13.72
C VAL A 338 -1.53 11.28 -14.09
N ALA A 339 -0.73 10.45 -14.79
CA ALA A 339 0.60 10.84 -15.25
C ALA A 339 0.54 11.99 -16.25
N GLY A 340 -0.35 11.93 -17.24
CA GLY A 340 -0.58 13.01 -18.20
C GLY A 340 -1.04 14.29 -17.52
N TRP A 341 -1.98 14.18 -16.58
CA TRP A 341 -2.46 15.34 -15.82
C TRP A 341 -1.35 16.03 -15.02
N LEU A 342 -0.48 15.29 -14.34
CA LEU A 342 0.65 15.84 -13.59
C LEU A 342 1.72 16.48 -14.50
N ALA A 343 1.86 16.00 -15.74
CA ALA A 343 2.79 16.59 -16.70
C ALA A 343 2.30 17.95 -17.22
N ASP A 344 0.97 18.12 -17.34
CA ASP A 344 0.34 19.33 -17.85
C ASP A 344 0.18 20.41 -16.75
N ASP A 345 0.03 20.02 -15.49
CA ASP A 345 -0.13 20.90 -14.32
C ASP A 345 0.83 20.48 -13.18
N PRO A 346 2.14 20.76 -13.30
CA PRO A 346 3.11 20.42 -12.26
C PRO A 346 2.81 21.25 -11.00
N GLN A 347 2.43 20.59 -9.92
CA GLN A 347 2.09 21.13 -8.58
C GLN A 347 3.30 21.69 -7.83
#